data_e87fec582c2ef8b9c2833d351915cd09
#
_entry.id   e87fec582c2ef8b9c2833d351915cd09
#
_cell.length_a   1.000
_cell.length_b   1.000
_cell.length_c   1.000
_cell.angle_alpha   90.00
_cell.angle_beta   90.00
_cell.angle_gamma   90.00
#
_symmetry.space_group_name_H-M   'P 1'
#
loop_
_entity.id
_entity.type
_entity.pdbx_description
1 polymer ?
#
loop_
_entity_poly.entity_id
_entity_poly.type
_entity_poly.pdbx_seq_one_letter_code
_entity_poly.pdbx_strand_id
1 'polypeptide(L)'
;MIRHAILLSFVLCSLFTSCGEKESCAADSRPKIYNPNGDSELALLMRDMFDEGMRVKEEVATGKRPLPAWDADAIFTAHATQPEKVATPEFKAYAQSFLEAARAMEEASPEDYKSTYQGMVKTCIACHQEVCPGPIVKINKMLLDESESL
;
A
#
# COMPACT_ATOMS: atom_id res chain seq x y z
N MET A 1 -66.88 -7.08 30.81
CA MET A 1 -65.54 -7.68 30.99
C MET A 1 -64.70 -7.67 29.69
N ILE A 2 -65.30 -7.83 28.50
CA ILE A 2 -64.53 -7.86 27.22
C ILE A 2 -63.96 -6.49 26.80
N ARG A 3 -64.61 -5.36 27.16
CA ARG A 3 -64.18 -4.00 26.76
C ARG A 3 -62.88 -3.54 27.47
N HIS A 4 -62.61 -4.06 28.65
CA HIS A 4 -61.38 -3.71 29.41
C HIS A 4 -60.16 -4.51 28.94
N ALA A 5 -60.37 -5.75 28.44
CA ALA A 5 -59.33 -6.59 27.89
C ALA A 5 -58.75 -6.03 26.57
N ILE A 6 -59.61 -5.39 25.73
CA ILE A 6 -59.20 -4.79 24.46
C ILE A 6 -58.36 -3.52 24.67
N LEU A 7 -58.70 -2.71 25.71
CA LEU A 7 -57.92 -1.51 26.03
C LEU A 7 -56.53 -1.83 26.61
N LEU A 8 -56.41 -2.90 27.40
CA LEU A 8 -55.11 -3.33 27.92
C LEU A 8 -54.18 -3.89 26.85
N SER A 9 -54.77 -4.54 25.83
CA SER A 9 -53.98 -5.07 24.70
C SER A 9 -53.40 -3.98 23.81
N PHE A 10 -54.07 -2.83 23.69
CA PHE A 10 -53.63 -1.70 22.86
C PHE A 10 -52.49 -0.89 23.51
N VAL A 11 -52.46 -0.84 24.86
CA VAL A 11 -51.41 -0.12 25.60
C VAL A 11 -50.11 -0.90 25.62
N LEU A 12 -50.15 -2.23 25.56
CA LEU A 12 -48.95 -3.06 25.60
C LEU A 12 -48.22 -3.13 24.25
N CYS A 13 -48.89 -2.79 23.13
CA CYS A 13 -48.31 -2.80 21.78
C CYS A 13 -47.49 -1.54 21.45
N SER A 14 -47.60 -0.48 22.28
CA SER A 14 -46.94 0.82 22.01
C SER A 14 -45.51 0.93 22.55
N LEU A 15 -44.98 -0.10 23.18
CA LEU A 15 -43.64 -0.05 23.86
C LEU A 15 -42.50 -0.66 23.06
N PHE A 16 -42.75 -1.13 21.83
CA PHE A 16 -41.69 -1.78 21.03
C PHE A 16 -41.27 -1.04 19.76
N THR A 17 -41.59 0.24 19.63
CA THR A 17 -41.00 1.07 18.57
C THR A 17 -39.71 1.76 19.06
N SER A 18 -38.75 0.99 19.51
CA SER A 18 -37.36 1.44 19.54
C SER A 18 -36.78 1.19 18.16
N CYS A 19 -36.98 2.12 17.26
CA CYS A 19 -36.14 2.25 16.06
C CYS A 19 -34.73 2.57 16.54
N GLY A 20 -33.88 1.54 16.58
CA GLY A 20 -32.43 1.76 16.63
C GLY A 20 -32.04 2.52 15.36
N GLU A 21 -31.72 3.78 15.51
CA GLU A 21 -30.98 4.53 14.50
C GLU A 21 -29.72 3.73 14.22
N LYS A 22 -29.66 3.10 13.04
CA LYS A 22 -28.40 2.65 12.48
C LYS A 22 -27.60 3.94 12.27
N GLU A 23 -26.71 4.26 13.20
CA GLU A 23 -25.62 5.14 12.88
C GLU A 23 -24.92 4.55 11.67
N SER A 24 -25.24 5.11 10.51
CA SER A 24 -24.45 4.95 9.30
C SER A 24 -23.09 5.53 9.67
N CYS A 25 -22.12 4.67 9.96
CA CYS A 25 -20.71 5.04 9.94
C CYS A 25 -20.43 5.47 8.49
N ALA A 26 -20.75 6.73 8.18
CA ALA A 26 -20.26 7.36 6.98
C ALA A 26 -18.74 7.28 7.10
N ALA A 27 -18.13 6.42 6.28
CA ALA A 27 -16.69 6.36 6.17
C ALA A 27 -16.23 7.79 5.91
N ASP A 28 -15.43 8.32 6.84
CA ASP A 28 -14.87 9.65 6.74
C ASP A 28 -14.06 9.71 5.44
N SER A 29 -14.66 10.27 4.40
CA SER A 29 -14.08 10.39 3.06
C SER A 29 -13.01 11.48 2.98
N ARG A 30 -12.67 12.10 4.12
CA ARG A 30 -11.56 13.04 4.18
C ARG A 30 -10.26 12.26 4.01
N PRO A 31 -9.37 12.69 3.10
CA PRO A 31 -8.07 12.06 2.98
C PRO A 31 -7.37 12.10 4.34
N LYS A 32 -6.97 10.94 4.85
CA LYS A 32 -6.15 10.87 6.07
C LYS A 32 -4.85 11.60 5.79
N ILE A 33 -4.68 12.78 6.36
CA ILE A 33 -3.41 13.50 6.34
C ILE A 33 -2.49 12.77 7.31
N TYR A 34 -1.62 11.93 6.77
CA TYR A 34 -0.65 11.17 7.57
C TYR A 34 0.48 12.05 8.12
N ASN A 35 0.76 13.19 7.45
CA ASN A 35 1.75 14.16 7.87
C ASN A 35 1.10 15.54 7.95
N PRO A 36 0.98 16.14 9.16
CA PRO A 36 0.39 17.46 9.34
C PRO A 36 1.18 18.57 8.63
N ASN A 37 2.45 18.35 8.32
CA ASN A 37 3.33 19.28 7.60
C ASN A 37 3.39 19.01 6.08
N GLY A 38 2.49 18.16 5.56
CA GLY A 38 2.52 17.69 4.19
C GLY A 38 3.50 16.53 3.97
N ASP A 39 3.40 15.93 2.79
CA ASP A 39 4.29 14.85 2.36
C ASP A 39 5.42 15.42 1.51
N SER A 40 6.65 14.95 1.71
CA SER A 40 7.76 15.29 0.84
C SER A 40 7.62 14.61 -0.52
N GLU A 41 8.29 15.14 -1.54
CA GLU A 41 8.31 14.55 -2.89
C GLU A 41 8.77 13.10 -2.87
N LEU A 42 9.83 12.79 -2.10
CA LEU A 42 10.32 11.43 -1.95
C LEU A 42 9.30 10.52 -1.27
N ALA A 43 8.55 11.02 -0.29
CA ALA A 43 7.51 10.22 0.37
C ALA A 43 6.33 9.92 -0.58
N LEU A 44 5.97 10.86 -1.44
CA LEU A 44 4.96 10.64 -2.49
C LEU A 44 5.47 9.64 -3.52
N LEU A 45 6.68 9.83 -4.04
CA LEU A 45 7.32 8.89 -4.97
C LEU A 45 7.33 7.46 -4.42
N MET A 46 7.71 7.25 -3.16
CA MET A 46 7.72 5.92 -2.54
C MET A 46 6.33 5.28 -2.45
N ARG A 47 5.27 6.08 -2.28
CA ARG A 47 3.90 5.56 -2.30
C ARG A 47 3.46 5.18 -3.70
N ASP A 48 3.74 6.03 -4.68
CA ASP A 48 3.43 5.75 -6.08
C ASP A 48 4.16 4.48 -6.56
N MET A 49 5.44 4.33 -6.17
CA MET A 49 6.22 3.12 -6.44
C MET A 49 5.64 1.86 -5.76
N PHE A 50 5.12 2.01 -4.54
CA PHE A 50 4.45 0.90 -3.86
C PHE A 50 3.15 0.50 -4.57
N ASP A 51 2.30 1.48 -4.89
CA ASP A 51 1.00 1.22 -5.53
C ASP A 51 1.20 0.60 -6.92
N GLU A 52 2.17 1.09 -7.68
CA GLU A 52 2.56 0.52 -8.96
C GLU A 52 3.17 -0.88 -8.80
N GLY A 53 4.03 -1.08 -7.79
CA GLY A 53 4.59 -2.39 -7.48
C GLY A 53 3.52 -3.43 -7.14
N MET A 54 2.45 -3.04 -6.45
CA MET A 54 1.30 -3.92 -6.20
C MET A 54 0.54 -4.26 -7.48
N ARG A 55 0.36 -3.29 -8.39
CA ARG A 55 -0.22 -3.56 -9.72
C ARG A 55 0.62 -4.55 -10.50
N VAL A 56 1.94 -4.33 -10.54
CA VAL A 56 2.89 -5.23 -11.21
C VAL A 56 2.84 -6.64 -10.60
N LYS A 57 2.79 -6.75 -9.26
CA LYS A 57 2.64 -8.03 -8.55
C LYS A 57 1.46 -8.84 -9.08
N GLU A 58 0.28 -8.22 -9.15
CA GLU A 58 -0.95 -8.90 -9.60
C GLU A 58 -0.81 -9.44 -11.03
N GLU A 59 -0.18 -8.67 -11.92
CA GLU A 59 0.03 -9.10 -13.30
C GLU A 59 1.10 -10.20 -13.41
N VAL A 60 2.19 -10.09 -12.65
CA VAL A 60 3.26 -11.11 -12.60
C VAL A 60 2.72 -12.44 -12.07
N ALA A 61 1.85 -12.41 -11.06
CA ALA A 61 1.19 -13.61 -10.53
C ALA A 61 0.37 -14.35 -11.61
N THR A 62 -0.15 -13.62 -12.61
CA THR A 62 -0.86 -14.21 -13.75
C THR A 62 0.04 -14.57 -14.95
N GLY A 63 1.37 -14.48 -14.79
CA GLY A 63 2.34 -14.80 -15.85
C GLY A 63 2.56 -13.67 -16.87
N LYS A 64 2.04 -12.46 -16.63
CA LYS A 64 2.33 -11.30 -17.47
C LYS A 64 3.67 -10.67 -17.11
N ARG A 65 4.17 -9.80 -17.99
CA ARG A 65 5.42 -9.06 -17.82
C ARG A 65 5.18 -7.56 -18.00
N PRO A 66 4.46 -6.90 -17.06
CA PRO A 66 4.21 -5.49 -17.16
C PRO A 66 5.48 -4.70 -16.82
N LEU A 67 5.82 -3.69 -17.61
CA LEU A 67 6.83 -2.72 -17.21
C LEU A 67 6.22 -1.77 -16.17
N PRO A 68 6.95 -1.51 -15.06
CA PRO A 68 6.52 -0.52 -14.08
C PRO A 68 6.50 0.89 -14.67
N ALA A 69 5.43 1.63 -14.39
CA ALA A 69 5.23 3.01 -14.89
C ALA A 69 5.66 4.05 -13.83
N TRP A 70 6.88 3.93 -13.30
CA TRP A 70 7.45 4.88 -12.34
C TRP A 70 8.69 5.59 -12.89
N ASP A 71 8.98 6.77 -12.35
CA ASP A 71 10.26 7.46 -12.56
C ASP A 71 11.26 7.01 -11.48
N ALA A 72 12.00 5.91 -11.76
CA ALA A 72 12.94 5.35 -10.82
C ALA A 72 14.13 6.29 -10.55
N ASP A 73 14.54 7.11 -11.53
CA ASP A 73 15.65 8.05 -11.39
C ASP A 73 15.32 9.21 -10.44
N ALA A 74 14.03 9.54 -10.27
CA ALA A 74 13.58 10.59 -9.35
C ALA A 74 13.96 10.32 -7.88
N ILE A 75 14.30 9.06 -7.51
CA ILE A 75 14.78 8.73 -6.16
C ILE A 75 16.03 9.54 -5.76
N PHE A 76 16.86 9.96 -6.72
CA PHE A 76 18.08 10.74 -6.45
C PHE A 76 17.84 12.24 -6.30
N THR A 77 16.70 12.75 -6.77
CA THR A 77 16.43 14.18 -6.87
C THR A 77 15.23 14.65 -6.05
N ALA A 78 14.31 13.75 -5.70
CA ALA A 78 13.13 14.08 -4.94
C ALA A 78 13.47 14.57 -3.52
N HIS A 79 12.86 15.67 -3.10
CA HIS A 79 13.08 16.24 -1.77
C HIS A 79 12.57 15.31 -0.67
N ALA A 80 13.43 15.02 0.30
CA ALA A 80 13.13 14.12 1.41
C ALA A 80 12.68 14.89 2.65
N THR A 81 11.83 14.27 3.48
CA THR A 81 11.47 14.79 4.81
C THR A 81 12.68 14.89 5.74
N GLN A 82 13.67 14.01 5.56
CA GLN A 82 14.93 13.96 6.31
C GLN A 82 16.11 14.01 5.33
N PRO A 83 16.51 15.21 4.87
CA PRO A 83 17.54 15.37 3.83
C PRO A 83 18.89 14.75 4.21
N GLU A 84 19.21 14.73 5.50
CA GLU A 84 20.45 14.14 6.03
C GLU A 84 20.55 12.63 5.76
N LYS A 85 19.44 11.91 5.72
CA LYS A 85 19.43 10.47 5.42
C LYS A 85 19.73 10.17 3.96
N VAL A 86 19.17 10.98 3.05
CA VAL A 86 19.37 10.77 1.60
C VAL A 86 20.68 11.32 1.08
N ALA A 87 21.37 12.14 1.89
CA ALA A 87 22.70 12.65 1.55
C ALA A 87 23.81 11.60 1.73
N THR A 88 23.54 10.48 2.42
CA THR A 88 24.53 9.47 2.79
C THR A 88 24.99 8.63 1.59
N PRO A 89 26.23 8.12 1.60
CA PRO A 89 26.71 7.18 0.60
C PRO A 89 25.87 5.88 0.57
N GLU A 90 25.41 5.43 1.73
CA GLU A 90 24.59 4.23 1.89
C GLU A 90 23.26 4.36 1.15
N PHE A 91 22.54 5.48 1.33
CA PHE A 91 21.32 5.73 0.59
C PHE A 91 21.56 5.68 -0.92
N LYS A 92 22.62 6.34 -1.39
CA LYS A 92 22.95 6.38 -2.82
C LYS A 92 23.25 5.01 -3.39
N ALA A 93 23.97 4.15 -2.62
CA ALA A 93 24.27 2.79 -3.02
C ALA A 93 23.00 1.93 -3.14
N TYR A 94 22.08 2.03 -2.17
CA TYR A 94 20.80 1.33 -2.22
C TYR A 94 19.91 1.83 -3.35
N ALA A 95 19.83 3.14 -3.56
CA ALA A 95 19.08 3.72 -4.67
C ALA A 95 19.61 3.24 -6.02
N GLN A 96 20.95 3.16 -6.17
CA GLN A 96 21.59 2.61 -7.36
C GLN A 96 21.23 1.13 -7.56
N SER A 97 21.29 0.32 -6.50
CA SER A 97 20.95 -1.10 -6.57
C SER A 97 19.48 -1.31 -6.95
N PHE A 98 18.57 -0.46 -6.47
CA PHE A 98 17.19 -0.48 -6.90
C PHE A 98 17.05 -0.14 -8.39
N LEU A 99 17.72 0.89 -8.86
CA LEU A 99 17.67 1.31 -10.26
C LEU A 99 18.18 0.20 -11.20
N GLU A 100 19.25 -0.48 -10.82
CA GLU A 100 19.79 -1.62 -11.57
C GLU A 100 18.79 -2.80 -11.59
N ALA A 101 18.14 -3.10 -10.46
CA ALA A 101 17.12 -4.14 -10.40
C ALA A 101 15.86 -3.78 -11.22
N ALA A 102 15.46 -2.51 -11.26
CA ALA A 102 14.35 -2.04 -12.09
C ALA A 102 14.67 -2.20 -13.58
N ARG A 103 15.88 -1.83 -14.02
CA ARG A 103 16.34 -2.03 -15.40
C ARG A 103 16.42 -3.52 -15.77
N ALA A 104 16.88 -4.35 -14.85
CA ALA A 104 16.93 -5.80 -15.09
C ALA A 104 15.54 -6.39 -15.36
N MET A 105 14.45 -5.80 -14.83
CA MET A 105 13.09 -6.20 -15.17
C MET A 105 12.73 -5.90 -16.63
N GLU A 106 13.21 -4.78 -17.18
CA GLU A 106 12.96 -4.40 -18.58
C GLU A 106 13.62 -5.39 -19.55
N GLU A 107 14.79 -5.92 -19.17
CA GLU A 107 15.63 -6.82 -19.99
C GLU A 107 15.34 -8.31 -19.72
N ALA A 108 14.54 -8.64 -18.70
CA ALA A 108 14.33 -10.00 -18.26
C ALA A 108 13.63 -10.86 -19.33
N SER A 109 14.09 -12.12 -19.47
CA SER A 109 13.39 -13.13 -20.25
C SER A 109 12.02 -13.45 -19.64
N PRO A 110 11.09 -14.07 -20.40
CA PRO A 110 9.80 -14.49 -19.83
C PRO A 110 9.97 -15.43 -18.63
N GLU A 111 10.95 -16.30 -18.66
CA GLU A 111 11.25 -17.28 -17.63
C GLU A 111 11.81 -16.63 -16.36
N ASP A 112 12.62 -15.57 -16.53
CA ASP A 112 13.32 -14.92 -15.43
C ASP A 112 12.52 -13.74 -14.83
N TYR A 113 11.49 -13.27 -15.52
CA TYR A 113 10.79 -12.04 -15.14
C TYR A 113 10.27 -12.06 -13.70
N LYS A 114 9.71 -13.20 -13.28
CA LYS A 114 9.16 -13.42 -11.94
C LYS A 114 10.24 -13.31 -10.85
N SER A 115 11.39 -13.95 -11.08
CA SER A 115 12.54 -13.91 -10.18
C SER A 115 13.17 -12.52 -10.13
N THR A 116 13.21 -11.82 -11.26
CA THR A 116 13.74 -10.46 -11.38
C THR A 116 12.83 -9.46 -10.64
N TYR A 117 11.50 -9.58 -10.78
CA TYR A 117 10.55 -8.80 -9.98
C TYR A 117 10.78 -9.02 -8.47
N GLN A 118 10.89 -10.28 -8.05
CA GLN A 118 11.16 -10.63 -6.66
C GLN A 118 12.49 -10.04 -6.16
N GLY A 119 13.51 -10.04 -7.01
CA GLY A 119 14.81 -9.40 -6.76
C GLY A 119 14.65 -7.90 -6.54
N MET A 120 13.93 -7.21 -7.40
CA MET A 120 13.66 -5.77 -7.28
C MET A 120 12.95 -5.44 -5.96
N VAL A 121 11.91 -6.18 -5.56
CA VAL A 121 11.24 -5.98 -4.27
C VAL A 121 12.21 -6.15 -3.09
N LYS A 122 13.13 -7.12 -3.17
CA LYS A 122 14.15 -7.32 -2.14
C LYS A 122 15.12 -6.14 -2.03
N THR A 123 15.44 -5.43 -3.12
CA THR A 123 16.25 -4.20 -3.03
C THR A 123 15.51 -3.09 -2.28
N CYS A 124 14.18 -2.96 -2.48
CA CYS A 124 13.37 -2.04 -1.70
C CYS A 124 13.44 -2.36 -0.20
N ILE A 125 13.29 -3.64 0.16
CA ILE A 125 13.35 -4.10 1.55
C ILE A 125 14.72 -3.80 2.15
N ALA A 126 15.82 -4.12 1.45
CA ALA A 126 17.19 -3.92 1.92
C ALA A 126 17.48 -2.44 2.23
N CYS A 127 17.11 -1.54 1.30
CA CYS A 127 17.25 -0.11 1.53
C CYS A 127 16.44 0.36 2.76
N HIS A 128 15.20 -0.07 2.85
CA HIS A 128 14.32 0.32 3.94
C HIS A 128 14.73 -0.25 5.30
N GLN A 129 15.39 -1.38 5.36
CA GLN A 129 15.92 -1.93 6.61
C GLN A 129 16.98 -1.01 7.23
N GLU A 130 17.80 -0.38 6.42
CA GLU A 130 18.91 0.46 6.87
C GLU A 130 18.53 1.95 7.02
N VAL A 131 17.77 2.48 6.05
CA VAL A 131 17.54 3.92 5.95
C VAL A 131 16.22 4.36 6.58
N CYS A 132 15.14 3.62 6.37
CA CYS A 132 13.78 4.02 6.78
C CYS A 132 12.86 2.82 7.03
N PRO A 133 12.96 2.12 8.17
CA PRO A 133 12.31 0.81 8.39
C PRO A 133 10.78 0.86 8.47
N GLY A 134 10.17 2.02 8.71
CA GLY A 134 8.72 2.15 8.89
C GLY A 134 7.86 1.48 7.80
N PRO A 135 8.15 1.63 6.51
CA PRO A 135 7.36 1.05 5.43
C PRO A 135 7.52 -0.46 5.19
N ILE A 136 8.47 -1.16 5.83
CA ILE A 136 8.81 -2.57 5.53
C ILE A 136 7.59 -3.49 5.53
N VAL A 137 6.66 -3.33 6.49
CA VAL A 137 5.44 -4.13 6.56
C VAL A 137 4.57 -3.96 5.31
N LYS A 138 4.56 -2.76 4.71
CA LYS A 138 3.89 -2.51 3.42
C LYS A 138 4.64 -3.16 2.27
N ILE A 139 5.96 -2.92 2.18
CA ILE A 139 6.80 -3.40 1.09
C ILE A 139 6.77 -4.93 1.00
N ASN A 140 6.74 -5.64 2.13
CA ASN A 140 6.59 -7.09 2.15
C ASN A 140 5.32 -7.61 1.44
N LYS A 141 4.27 -6.80 1.31
CA LYS A 141 3.08 -7.18 0.55
C LYS A 141 3.32 -7.27 -0.95
N MET A 142 4.38 -6.66 -1.46
CA MET A 142 4.79 -6.76 -2.85
C MET A 142 5.47 -8.09 -3.18
N LEU A 143 5.94 -8.84 -2.17
CA LEU A 143 6.53 -10.16 -2.41
C LEU A 143 5.47 -11.11 -2.99
N LEU A 144 5.89 -11.93 -3.96
CA LEU A 144 5.10 -13.06 -4.43
C LEU A 144 5.08 -14.16 -3.38
N ASP A 145 3.97 -14.84 -3.23
CA ASP A 145 3.88 -16.02 -2.36
C ASP A 145 4.73 -17.17 -2.92
N GLU A 146 5.28 -18.02 -2.05
CA GLU A 146 6.14 -19.14 -2.50
C GLU A 146 5.41 -20.10 -3.46
N SER A 147 4.09 -20.23 -3.32
CA SER A 147 3.24 -21.01 -4.24
C SER A 147 3.10 -20.37 -5.63
N GLU A 148 3.36 -19.09 -5.76
CA GLU A 148 3.31 -18.34 -7.02
C GLU A 148 4.69 -18.26 -7.68
N SER A 149 5.76 -18.72 -7.01
CA SER A 149 7.15 -18.64 -7.50
C SER A 149 7.61 -19.88 -8.30
N LEU A 150 6.73 -20.88 -8.47
CA LEU A 150 6.94 -22.07 -9.29
C LEU A 150 6.19 -21.93 -10.61
#